data_3b834028205cee2b878b6b713804de32
#
_entry.id   3b834028205cee2b878b6b713804de32
#
_cell.length_a   1.000
_cell.length_b   1.000
_cell.length_c   1.000
_cell.angle_alpha   90.00
_cell.angle_beta   90.00
_cell.angle_gamma   90.00
#
_symmetry.space_group_name_H-M   'P 1'
#
loop_
_entity.id
_entity.type
_entity.pdbx_description
1 polymer ?
#
loop_
_entity_poly.entity_id
_entity_poly.type
_entity_poly.pdbx_seq_one_letter_code
_entity_poly.pdbx_strand_id
1 'polypeptide(L)'
;RRFAKAQRHLWSTRCHLHYLVGRAEERLTFDVQAEIAARMGYTDHAGTAAVERFMKHYHLTAKDVGDLTRILCAAVEAEHRRRPRLRFFSMLGRNRDLEGFPLDGDRLSIADGDSLIAEPVDIIRLFHVAQRHDLDIHPNALRLITKNLRLIDGALKKDPEANRLFIEIMTSPKGPERILRRMNEANVFGRFVPDFGRVVAQMQYDMYHVYTVDEHTIFALGIVHRIESGALKDVAPVASEVVHKVLSRRVLYVATLLHDIAKGRRGDHSVLGERVAHRLCPRFGLDPAETETVAWLVRWHLLMSNTAFKRDVNDPRTVADFADQVQSPERLRLLLVLTVADIRAVGPQVWNGWKAALLRELYFRTMAVLGGDAAAIEHQPVKAILADLRTNLSEFDDADFAALADRCGPAYWQSFTVPLLARHARLMRQADRAQSHLAIDTREDRERAVTEVTVYAHDHPGLFAQIAGAMAAGGANIVDARIFTLADGRALDIFSIQNSDRQPFANDRVLAALKVKIRQAVAGDIDLDQSIAARAGLTSRRAKAFRVPPRVLIDNQASVSHTVIEINGK
;
A
#
# COMPACT_ATOMS: atom_id res chain seq x y z
N ARG A 1 32.37 -12.94 -18.46
CA ARG A 1 32.48 -11.46 -18.53
C ARG A 1 31.45 -10.77 -17.62
N ARG A 2 30.14 -11.10 -17.73
CA ARG A 2 29.08 -10.53 -16.85
C ARG A 2 29.33 -10.85 -15.38
N PHE A 3 29.59 -12.11 -15.03
CA PHE A 3 29.86 -12.54 -13.66
C PHE A 3 31.04 -11.79 -13.03
N ALA A 4 32.16 -11.63 -13.75
CA ALA A 4 33.33 -10.91 -13.25
C ALA A 4 33.06 -9.39 -13.04
N LYS A 5 32.15 -8.79 -13.85
CA LYS A 5 31.71 -7.41 -13.64
C LYS A 5 30.83 -7.31 -12.37
N ALA A 6 29.89 -8.23 -12.23
CA ALA A 6 29.01 -8.31 -11.07
C ALA A 6 29.80 -8.55 -9.77
N GLN A 7 30.74 -9.49 -9.78
CA GLN A 7 31.63 -9.78 -8.66
C GLN A 7 32.38 -8.51 -8.23
N ARG A 8 33.03 -7.80 -9.14
CA ARG A 8 33.75 -6.56 -8.79
C ARG A 8 32.83 -5.53 -8.14
N HIS A 9 31.64 -5.30 -8.69
CA HIS A 9 30.70 -4.34 -8.14
C HIS A 9 30.22 -4.72 -6.73
N LEU A 10 29.84 -5.98 -6.52
CA LEU A 10 29.40 -6.47 -5.22
C LEU A 10 30.52 -6.48 -4.19
N TRP A 11 31.76 -6.87 -4.58
CA TRP A 11 32.92 -6.79 -3.69
C TRP A 11 33.28 -5.36 -3.31
N SER A 12 33.25 -4.42 -4.28
CA SER A 12 33.46 -3.01 -4.00
C SER A 12 32.43 -2.48 -3.00
N THR A 13 31.15 -2.77 -3.22
CA THR A 13 30.07 -2.41 -2.29
C THR A 13 30.32 -2.97 -0.89
N ARG A 14 30.68 -4.25 -0.80
CA ARG A 14 30.98 -4.95 0.47
C ARG A 14 32.16 -4.32 1.20
N CYS A 15 33.26 -4.02 0.51
CA CYS A 15 34.41 -3.37 1.10
C CYS A 15 34.06 -2.00 1.66
N HIS A 16 33.34 -1.16 0.90
CA HIS A 16 32.89 0.15 1.37
C HIS A 16 31.96 0.02 2.60
N LEU A 17 31.09 -0.99 2.63
CA LEU A 17 30.23 -1.27 3.77
C LEU A 17 31.05 -1.62 5.02
N HIS A 18 32.03 -2.52 4.92
CA HIS A 18 32.89 -2.92 6.04
C HIS A 18 33.71 -1.75 6.57
N TYR A 19 34.30 -0.93 5.69
CA TYR A 19 35.04 0.27 6.08
C TYR A 19 34.15 1.32 6.74
N LEU A 20 32.91 1.48 6.28
CA LEU A 20 31.96 2.43 6.86
C LEU A 20 31.50 2.02 8.25
N VAL A 21 31.23 0.73 8.45
CA VAL A 21 30.66 0.20 9.70
C VAL A 21 31.76 -0.20 10.70
N GLY A 22 33.03 -0.33 10.25
CA GLY A 22 34.19 -0.70 11.07
C GLY A 22 34.22 -2.18 11.48
N ARG A 23 33.36 -3.03 10.86
CA ARG A 23 33.27 -4.47 11.12
C ARG A 23 32.77 -5.20 9.90
N ALA A 24 32.85 -6.55 9.90
CA ALA A 24 32.17 -7.37 8.91
C ALA A 24 30.66 -7.19 9.03
N GLU A 25 30.03 -6.65 8.00
CA GLU A 25 28.59 -6.43 7.90
C GLU A 25 28.13 -6.81 6.48
N GLU A 26 27.13 -7.68 6.41
CA GLU A 26 26.62 -8.20 5.13
C GLU A 26 25.26 -7.58 4.74
N ARG A 27 24.70 -6.70 5.58
CA ARG A 27 23.40 -6.08 5.33
C ARG A 27 23.58 -4.64 4.89
N LEU A 28 23.23 -4.38 3.64
CA LEU A 28 23.19 -3.04 3.05
C LEU A 28 21.91 -2.32 3.51
N THR A 29 21.91 -1.86 4.78
CA THR A 29 20.75 -1.20 5.39
C THR A 29 20.58 0.23 4.88
N PHE A 30 19.37 0.79 4.96
CA PHE A 30 19.02 2.11 4.40
C PHE A 30 19.93 3.25 4.89
N ASP A 31 20.33 3.21 6.16
CA ASP A 31 21.17 4.22 6.80
C ASP A 31 22.58 4.33 6.21
N VAL A 32 23.09 3.28 5.59
CA VAL A 32 24.42 3.27 4.98
C VAL A 32 24.42 3.45 3.47
N GLN A 33 23.28 3.28 2.80
CA GLN A 33 23.18 3.28 1.32
C GLN A 33 23.61 4.60 0.70
N ALA A 34 23.20 5.73 1.27
CA ALA A 34 23.54 7.06 0.74
C ALA A 34 25.05 7.35 0.81
N GLU A 35 25.69 7.01 1.93
CA GLU A 35 27.13 7.20 2.11
C GLU A 35 27.93 6.27 1.18
N ILE A 36 27.51 5.00 1.04
CA ILE A 36 28.16 4.08 0.11
C ILE A 36 28.00 4.54 -1.34
N ALA A 37 26.83 5.07 -1.72
CA ALA A 37 26.61 5.64 -3.05
C ALA A 37 27.62 6.77 -3.34
N ALA A 38 27.80 7.70 -2.39
CA ALA A 38 28.78 8.79 -2.50
C ALA A 38 30.21 8.26 -2.62
N ARG A 39 30.64 7.31 -1.77
CA ARG A 39 31.98 6.68 -1.81
C ARG A 39 32.25 5.93 -3.11
N MET A 40 31.21 5.39 -3.73
CA MET A 40 31.31 4.72 -5.03
C MET A 40 31.18 5.66 -6.23
N GLY A 41 31.14 6.98 -6.01
CA GLY A 41 31.14 8.01 -7.04
C GLY A 41 29.80 8.24 -7.74
N TYR A 42 28.68 7.82 -7.13
CA TYR A 42 27.35 8.14 -7.65
C TYR A 42 26.97 9.58 -7.31
N THR A 43 26.37 10.27 -8.27
CA THR A 43 25.92 11.66 -8.16
C THR A 43 24.44 11.78 -8.49
N ASP A 44 23.79 12.81 -7.98
CA ASP A 44 22.41 13.13 -8.32
C ASP A 44 22.26 13.48 -9.80
N HIS A 45 21.17 13.05 -10.39
CA HIS A 45 20.73 13.43 -11.72
C HIS A 45 19.31 13.99 -11.65
N ALA A 46 18.90 14.75 -12.66
CA ALA A 46 17.55 15.29 -12.72
C ALA A 46 16.48 14.19 -12.60
N GLY A 47 15.77 14.18 -11.47
CA GLY A 47 14.70 13.23 -11.18
C GLY A 47 15.12 11.91 -10.49
N THR A 48 16.41 11.73 -10.15
CA THR A 48 16.89 10.50 -9.50
C THR A 48 18.06 10.80 -8.57
N ALA A 49 17.96 10.45 -7.30
CA ALA A 49 19.04 10.63 -6.33
C ALA A 49 20.21 9.65 -6.57
N ALA A 50 21.41 10.04 -6.12
CA ALA A 50 22.63 9.22 -6.19
C ALA A 50 22.41 7.82 -5.59
N VAL A 51 21.75 7.76 -4.44
CA VAL A 51 21.44 6.50 -3.74
C VAL A 51 20.49 5.61 -4.55
N GLU A 52 19.51 6.17 -5.21
CA GLU A 52 18.58 5.40 -6.07
C GLU A 52 19.31 4.83 -7.30
N ARG A 53 20.20 5.59 -7.89
CA ARG A 53 21.05 5.15 -9.02
C ARG A 53 22.02 4.05 -8.61
N PHE A 54 22.64 4.18 -7.44
CA PHE A 54 23.48 3.15 -6.86
C PHE A 54 22.67 1.87 -6.61
N MET A 55 21.53 1.96 -5.93
CA MET A 55 20.69 0.82 -5.61
C MET A 55 20.10 0.16 -6.86
N LYS A 56 19.72 0.94 -7.88
CA LYS A 56 19.32 0.38 -9.18
C LYS A 56 20.43 -0.47 -9.80
N HIS A 57 21.67 0.03 -9.80
CA HIS A 57 22.82 -0.72 -10.31
C HIS A 57 23.09 -1.98 -9.45
N TYR A 58 22.97 -1.85 -8.13
CA TYR A 58 23.11 -2.97 -7.21
C TYR A 58 22.06 -4.06 -7.48
N HIS A 59 20.79 -3.71 -7.59
CA HIS A 59 19.70 -4.67 -7.85
C HIS A 59 19.81 -5.31 -9.24
N LEU A 60 20.17 -4.56 -10.28
CA LEU A 60 20.45 -5.13 -11.61
C LEU A 60 21.62 -6.11 -11.58
N THR A 61 22.67 -5.78 -10.82
CA THR A 61 23.83 -6.67 -10.65
C THR A 61 23.45 -7.93 -9.88
N ALA A 62 22.67 -7.82 -8.83
CA ALA A 62 22.16 -8.96 -8.05
C ALA A 62 21.26 -9.86 -8.91
N LYS A 63 20.39 -9.26 -9.76
CA LYS A 63 19.57 -9.98 -10.74
C LYS A 63 20.43 -10.75 -11.72
N ASP A 64 21.46 -10.14 -12.32
CA ASP A 64 22.39 -10.79 -13.24
C ASP A 64 23.07 -12.02 -12.58
N VAL A 65 23.50 -11.91 -11.32
CA VAL A 65 24.09 -13.03 -10.57
C VAL A 65 23.07 -14.14 -10.34
N GLY A 66 21.86 -13.80 -9.91
CA GLY A 66 20.77 -14.77 -9.70
C GLY A 66 20.43 -15.55 -10.96
N ASP A 67 20.32 -14.86 -12.11
CA ASP A 67 20.05 -15.48 -13.40
C ASP A 67 21.17 -16.44 -13.83
N LEU A 68 22.43 -16.01 -13.70
CA LEU A 68 23.59 -16.84 -14.04
C LEU A 68 23.71 -18.05 -13.12
N THR A 69 23.46 -17.90 -11.83
CA THR A 69 23.47 -18.99 -10.85
C THR A 69 22.39 -20.02 -11.14
N ARG A 70 21.17 -19.56 -11.47
CA ARG A 70 20.07 -20.45 -11.85
C ARG A 70 20.38 -21.27 -13.10
N ILE A 71 20.97 -20.64 -14.14
CA ILE A 71 21.39 -21.33 -15.35
C ILE A 71 22.46 -22.38 -15.02
N LEU A 72 23.43 -22.06 -14.18
CA LEU A 72 24.47 -22.99 -13.75
C LEU A 72 23.89 -24.16 -12.96
N CYS A 73 23.07 -23.89 -11.96
CA CYS A 73 22.42 -24.94 -11.16
C CYS A 73 21.59 -25.89 -12.03
N ALA A 74 20.84 -25.34 -12.99
CA ALA A 74 20.06 -26.16 -13.92
C ALA A 74 20.93 -27.01 -14.85
N ALA A 75 22.07 -26.50 -15.31
CA ALA A 75 23.02 -27.28 -16.11
C ALA A 75 23.61 -28.43 -15.28
N VAL A 76 24.02 -28.15 -14.02
CA VAL A 76 24.52 -29.17 -13.09
C VAL A 76 23.45 -30.23 -12.78
N GLU A 77 22.21 -29.81 -12.54
CA GLU A 77 21.08 -30.73 -12.34
C GLU A 77 20.86 -31.65 -13.55
N ALA A 78 20.92 -31.09 -14.76
CA ALA A 78 20.77 -31.86 -15.98
C ALA A 78 21.89 -32.91 -16.18
N GLU A 79 23.13 -32.58 -15.81
CA GLU A 79 24.25 -33.52 -15.84
C GLU A 79 24.12 -34.63 -14.77
N HIS A 80 23.59 -34.31 -13.57
CA HIS A 80 23.47 -35.25 -12.47
C HIS A 80 22.16 -36.04 -12.44
N ARG A 81 21.18 -35.69 -13.27
CA ARG A 81 20.00 -36.56 -13.48
C ARG A 81 20.47 -37.91 -14.04
N ARG A 82 20.62 -38.88 -13.12
CA ARG A 82 20.83 -40.28 -13.51
C ARG A 82 19.69 -40.68 -14.44
N ARG A 83 19.99 -40.88 -15.73
CA ARG A 83 19.04 -41.48 -16.68
C ARG A 83 18.60 -42.82 -16.08
N PRO A 84 17.31 -43.05 -15.82
CA PRO A 84 16.86 -44.36 -15.35
C PRO A 84 17.29 -45.40 -16.40
N ARG A 85 17.98 -46.45 -15.93
CA ARG A 85 18.53 -47.54 -16.79
C ARG A 85 17.47 -48.46 -17.42
N LEU A 86 16.19 -48.10 -17.38
CA LEU A 86 15.08 -48.85 -17.97
C LEU A 86 14.69 -48.27 -19.33
N ARG A 87 15.57 -48.53 -20.30
CA ARG A 87 15.40 -48.18 -21.73
C ARG A 87 14.39 -49.10 -22.47
N PHE A 88 13.78 -50.08 -21.83
CA PHE A 88 12.91 -51.06 -22.49
C PHE A 88 11.44 -50.63 -22.66
N PHE A 89 10.98 -49.57 -22.00
CA PHE A 89 9.61 -49.05 -22.16
C PHE A 89 9.54 -47.70 -22.88
N SER A 90 10.64 -47.14 -23.36
CA SER A 90 10.65 -45.80 -23.98
C SER A 90 10.40 -45.79 -25.49
N MET A 91 10.12 -46.94 -26.11
CA MET A 91 9.74 -46.99 -27.53
C MET A 91 8.28 -46.53 -27.80
N LEU A 92 7.48 -46.24 -26.78
CA LEU A 92 6.16 -45.64 -26.89
C LEU A 92 6.11 -44.21 -26.30
N GLY A 93 7.26 -43.62 -26.01
CA GLY A 93 7.37 -42.23 -25.59
C GLY A 93 7.15 -41.28 -26.77
N ARG A 94 5.89 -41.03 -27.16
CA ARG A 94 5.53 -39.83 -27.91
C ARG A 94 6.24 -38.67 -27.28
N ASN A 95 7.01 -37.88 -28.05
CA ASN A 95 7.37 -36.52 -27.73
C ASN A 95 6.07 -35.84 -27.29
N ARG A 96 5.87 -35.69 -25.99
CA ARG A 96 4.71 -34.96 -25.48
C ARG A 96 4.93 -33.49 -25.80
N ASP A 97 4.34 -33.10 -26.91
CA ASP A 97 4.24 -31.71 -27.32
C ASP A 97 2.98 -31.14 -26.72
N LEU A 98 3.09 -30.00 -26.04
CA LEU A 98 1.97 -29.30 -25.44
C LEU A 98 1.83 -27.93 -26.11
N GLU A 99 0.82 -27.80 -26.95
CA GLU A 99 0.54 -26.58 -27.72
C GLU A 99 1.75 -26.02 -28.50
N GLY A 100 2.55 -26.93 -29.14
CA GLY A 100 3.73 -26.59 -29.92
C GLY A 100 5.05 -26.53 -29.13
N PHE A 101 5.02 -26.83 -27.83
CA PHE A 101 6.20 -26.83 -26.98
C PHE A 101 6.52 -28.22 -26.44
N PRO A 102 7.76 -28.71 -26.63
CA PRO A 102 8.16 -30.00 -26.10
C PRO A 102 8.23 -29.98 -24.57
N LEU A 103 7.85 -31.10 -23.95
CA LEU A 103 8.02 -31.35 -22.53
C LEU A 103 9.34 -32.08 -22.26
N ASP A 104 10.18 -31.48 -21.41
CA ASP A 104 11.36 -32.12 -20.84
C ASP A 104 11.09 -32.47 -19.36
N GLY A 105 10.68 -33.69 -19.11
CA GLY A 105 10.15 -34.15 -17.85
C GLY A 105 8.78 -33.52 -17.56
N ASP A 106 8.73 -32.67 -16.53
CA ASP A 106 7.56 -31.92 -16.09
C ASP A 106 7.65 -30.42 -16.43
N ARG A 107 8.62 -30.03 -17.29
CA ARG A 107 8.90 -28.62 -17.63
C ARG A 107 8.70 -28.37 -19.12
N LEU A 108 8.11 -27.21 -19.41
CA LEU A 108 7.92 -26.76 -20.79
C LEU A 108 9.25 -26.29 -21.39
N SER A 109 9.57 -26.72 -22.60
CA SER A 109 10.81 -26.37 -23.28
C SER A 109 10.57 -25.76 -24.66
N ILE A 110 11.65 -25.38 -25.34
CA ILE A 110 11.67 -24.94 -26.74
C ILE A 110 12.59 -25.89 -27.51
N ALA A 111 12.19 -26.25 -28.68
CA ALA A 111 12.95 -27.22 -29.48
C ALA A 111 14.37 -26.71 -29.78
N ASP A 112 14.47 -25.52 -30.36
CA ASP A 112 15.74 -24.83 -30.67
C ASP A 112 15.55 -23.32 -30.82
N GLY A 113 16.64 -22.61 -31.17
CA GLY A 113 16.60 -21.17 -31.40
C GLY A 113 15.97 -20.76 -32.73
N ASP A 114 15.95 -21.66 -33.72
CA ASP A 114 15.46 -21.34 -35.06
C ASP A 114 13.93 -21.32 -35.06
N SER A 115 13.28 -22.12 -34.21
CA SER A 115 11.84 -22.09 -34.00
C SER A 115 11.37 -20.72 -33.50
N LEU A 116 12.11 -20.06 -32.57
CA LEU A 116 11.82 -18.71 -32.09
C LEU A 116 12.04 -17.64 -33.17
N ILE A 117 12.93 -17.86 -34.10
CA ILE A 117 13.18 -16.96 -35.25
C ILE A 117 12.03 -17.05 -36.24
N ALA A 118 11.51 -18.26 -36.48
CA ALA A 118 10.36 -18.48 -37.34
C ALA A 118 9.06 -17.89 -36.74
N GLU A 119 8.83 -18.09 -35.44
CA GLU A 119 7.64 -17.66 -34.74
C GLU A 119 8.00 -16.86 -33.47
N PRO A 120 8.33 -15.54 -33.56
CA PRO A 120 8.72 -14.74 -32.42
C PRO A 120 7.63 -14.62 -31.31
N VAL A 121 6.35 -14.78 -31.66
CA VAL A 121 5.23 -14.81 -30.72
C VAL A 121 5.37 -15.92 -29.68
N ASP A 122 6.07 -17.01 -30.04
CA ASP A 122 6.32 -18.13 -29.13
C ASP A 122 7.09 -17.73 -27.88
N ILE A 123 7.82 -16.62 -27.92
CA ILE A 123 8.45 -16.04 -26.72
C ILE A 123 7.38 -15.71 -25.67
N ILE A 124 6.23 -15.16 -26.06
CA ILE A 124 5.13 -14.83 -25.14
C ILE A 124 4.24 -16.06 -24.90
N ARG A 125 3.98 -16.84 -25.97
CA ARG A 125 3.11 -18.03 -25.91
C ARG A 125 3.65 -19.07 -24.94
N LEU A 126 4.95 -19.28 -24.84
CA LEU A 126 5.55 -20.19 -23.87
C LEU A 126 5.15 -19.88 -22.42
N PHE A 127 5.17 -18.59 -22.02
CA PHE A 127 4.76 -18.18 -20.68
C PHE A 127 3.26 -18.35 -20.47
N HIS A 128 2.45 -18.08 -21.48
CA HIS A 128 1.00 -18.30 -21.44
C HIS A 128 0.66 -19.79 -21.26
N VAL A 129 1.26 -20.67 -22.05
CA VAL A 129 1.06 -22.13 -21.96
C VAL A 129 1.55 -22.66 -20.61
N ALA A 130 2.71 -22.20 -20.14
CA ALA A 130 3.24 -22.56 -18.82
C ALA A 130 2.26 -22.20 -17.69
N GLN A 131 1.65 -21.00 -17.73
CA GLN A 131 0.63 -20.59 -16.76
C GLN A 131 -0.65 -21.39 -16.89
N ARG A 132 -1.14 -21.59 -18.12
CA ARG A 132 -2.39 -22.30 -18.40
C ARG A 132 -2.37 -23.74 -17.88
N HIS A 133 -1.22 -24.42 -17.99
CA HIS A 133 -1.04 -25.81 -17.56
C HIS A 133 -0.36 -25.97 -16.21
N ASP A 134 -0.04 -24.86 -15.53
CA ASP A 134 0.66 -24.82 -14.24
C ASP A 134 2.01 -25.54 -14.26
N LEU A 135 2.74 -25.38 -15.37
CA LEU A 135 4.05 -25.97 -15.59
C LEU A 135 5.17 -24.96 -15.34
N ASP A 136 6.34 -25.47 -14.92
CA ASP A 136 7.56 -24.69 -14.92
C ASP A 136 8.17 -24.66 -16.34
N ILE A 137 8.97 -23.62 -16.60
CA ILE A 137 9.70 -23.48 -17.86
C ILE A 137 11.11 -24.03 -17.67
N HIS A 138 11.54 -24.87 -18.61
CA HIS A 138 12.87 -25.47 -18.57
C HIS A 138 13.96 -24.37 -18.68
N PRO A 139 15.04 -24.42 -17.88
CA PRO A 139 16.10 -23.42 -17.91
C PRO A 139 16.75 -23.19 -19.26
N ASN A 140 16.86 -24.24 -20.08
CA ASN A 140 17.36 -24.08 -21.45
C ASN A 140 16.44 -23.24 -22.33
N ALA A 141 15.12 -23.37 -22.18
CA ALA A 141 14.16 -22.50 -22.87
C ALA A 141 14.34 -21.03 -22.47
N LEU A 142 14.45 -20.77 -21.17
CA LEU A 142 14.74 -19.40 -20.67
C LEU A 142 16.08 -18.87 -21.20
N ARG A 143 17.11 -19.73 -21.30
CA ARG A 143 18.40 -19.36 -21.90
C ARG A 143 18.28 -19.05 -23.39
N LEU A 144 17.52 -19.82 -24.14
CA LEU A 144 17.26 -19.57 -25.57
C LEU A 144 16.52 -18.24 -25.77
N ILE A 145 15.48 -17.99 -24.99
CA ILE A 145 14.77 -16.72 -25.00
C ILE A 145 15.72 -15.55 -24.68
N THR A 146 16.52 -15.67 -23.62
CA THR A 146 17.45 -14.61 -23.21
C THR A 146 18.50 -14.31 -24.29
N LYS A 147 18.94 -15.31 -25.06
CA LYS A 147 19.83 -15.10 -26.21
C LYS A 147 19.13 -14.40 -27.37
N ASN A 148 17.84 -14.60 -27.52
CA ASN A 148 17.04 -14.15 -28.66
C ASN A 148 16.11 -12.94 -28.30
N LEU A 149 16.35 -12.24 -27.20
CA LEU A 149 15.56 -11.05 -26.78
C LEU A 149 15.46 -9.96 -27.87
N ARG A 150 16.37 -9.95 -28.84
CA ARG A 150 16.31 -9.05 -30.01
C ARG A 150 15.08 -9.26 -30.88
N LEU A 151 14.50 -10.48 -30.87
CA LEU A 151 13.27 -10.80 -31.59
C LEU A 151 12.04 -10.07 -31.01
N ILE A 152 12.13 -9.58 -29.74
CA ILE A 152 11.11 -8.69 -29.17
C ILE A 152 11.35 -7.28 -29.72
N ASP A 153 11.12 -7.11 -30.97
CA ASP A 153 11.32 -5.88 -31.74
C ASP A 153 10.04 -5.04 -31.86
N GLY A 154 9.99 -4.11 -32.82
CA GLY A 154 8.84 -3.26 -33.08
C GLY A 154 7.63 -4.03 -33.64
N ALA A 155 7.87 -5.08 -34.42
CA ALA A 155 6.83 -5.91 -35.02
C ALA A 155 6.16 -6.76 -33.94
N LEU A 156 6.91 -7.52 -33.15
CA LEU A 156 6.36 -8.36 -32.09
C LEU A 156 5.62 -7.54 -31.01
N LYS A 157 6.12 -6.35 -30.67
CA LYS A 157 5.43 -5.46 -29.71
C LYS A 157 4.07 -5.00 -30.20
N LYS A 158 3.85 -4.90 -31.51
CA LYS A 158 2.58 -4.50 -32.12
C LYS A 158 1.73 -5.69 -32.57
N ASP A 159 2.28 -6.89 -32.47
CA ASP A 159 1.59 -8.10 -32.88
C ASP A 159 0.32 -8.32 -32.04
N PRO A 160 -0.87 -8.46 -32.68
CA PRO A 160 -2.14 -8.61 -31.96
C PRO A 160 -2.19 -9.88 -31.10
N GLU A 161 -1.62 -10.98 -31.57
CA GLU A 161 -1.60 -12.25 -30.85
C GLU A 161 -0.73 -12.15 -29.61
N ALA A 162 0.49 -11.60 -29.73
CA ALA A 162 1.39 -11.40 -28.60
C ALA A 162 0.76 -10.51 -27.51
N ASN A 163 0.05 -9.44 -27.91
CA ASN A 163 -0.64 -8.56 -26.96
C ASN A 163 -1.86 -9.25 -26.32
N ARG A 164 -2.63 -10.03 -27.08
CA ARG A 164 -3.73 -10.85 -26.55
C ARG A 164 -3.23 -11.84 -25.50
N LEU A 165 -2.19 -12.61 -25.82
CA LEU A 165 -1.58 -13.57 -24.88
C LEU A 165 -1.05 -12.88 -23.62
N PHE A 166 -0.46 -11.69 -23.76
CA PHE A 166 0.02 -10.92 -22.61
C PHE A 166 -1.12 -10.47 -21.68
N ILE A 167 -2.24 -10.02 -22.25
CA ILE A 167 -3.45 -9.68 -21.46
C ILE A 167 -4.02 -10.93 -20.78
N GLU A 168 -4.10 -12.05 -21.47
CA GLU A 168 -4.55 -13.33 -20.89
C GLU A 168 -3.66 -13.79 -19.74
N ILE A 169 -2.34 -13.61 -19.83
CA ILE A 169 -1.41 -13.86 -18.72
C ILE A 169 -1.76 -12.97 -17.52
N MET A 170 -1.97 -11.68 -17.74
CA MET A 170 -2.27 -10.74 -16.66
C MET A 170 -3.61 -11.01 -15.98
N THR A 171 -4.62 -11.40 -16.74
CA THR A 171 -5.98 -11.62 -16.25
C THR A 171 -6.31 -13.10 -15.97
N SER A 172 -5.31 -13.96 -15.93
CA SER A 172 -5.48 -15.40 -15.74
C SER A 172 -6.10 -15.73 -14.38
N PRO A 173 -7.09 -16.64 -14.32
CA PRO A 173 -7.64 -17.13 -13.06
C PRO A 173 -6.63 -17.93 -12.21
N LYS A 174 -5.49 -18.31 -12.79
CA LYS A 174 -4.37 -18.96 -12.08
C LYS A 174 -3.40 -17.96 -11.43
N GLY A 175 -3.70 -16.66 -11.51
CA GLY A 175 -2.90 -15.57 -10.99
C GLY A 175 -1.71 -15.18 -11.86
N PRO A 176 -1.46 -13.88 -12.01
CA PRO A 176 -0.41 -13.36 -12.90
C PRO A 176 0.99 -13.35 -12.28
N GLU A 177 1.10 -13.29 -10.94
CA GLU A 177 2.32 -12.93 -10.23
C GLU A 177 3.52 -13.84 -10.59
N ARG A 178 3.33 -15.16 -10.55
CA ARG A 178 4.39 -16.14 -10.79
C ARG A 178 4.96 -16.00 -12.21
N ILE A 179 4.08 -15.92 -13.20
CA ILE A 179 4.50 -15.87 -14.62
C ILE A 179 5.09 -14.50 -14.97
N LEU A 180 4.50 -13.40 -14.52
CA LEU A 180 5.07 -12.06 -14.76
C LEU A 180 6.45 -11.91 -14.11
N ARG A 181 6.66 -12.48 -12.93
CA ARG A 181 7.99 -12.54 -12.30
C ARG A 181 8.98 -13.33 -13.15
N ARG A 182 8.58 -14.49 -13.69
CA ARG A 182 9.42 -15.28 -14.64
C ARG A 182 9.73 -14.50 -15.92
N MET A 183 8.74 -13.77 -16.49
CA MET A 183 8.97 -12.90 -17.64
C MET A 183 9.93 -11.75 -17.33
N ASN A 184 9.82 -11.16 -16.11
CA ASN A 184 10.72 -10.10 -15.65
C ASN A 184 12.14 -10.63 -15.43
N GLU A 185 12.31 -11.80 -14.83
CA GLU A 185 13.59 -12.49 -14.66
C GLU A 185 14.25 -12.79 -16.01
N ALA A 186 13.49 -13.26 -17.00
CA ALA A 186 13.98 -13.52 -18.34
C ALA A 186 14.21 -12.26 -19.20
N ASN A 187 13.98 -11.06 -18.66
CA ASN A 187 14.01 -9.76 -19.34
C ASN A 187 13.02 -9.63 -20.52
N VAL A 188 12.04 -10.53 -20.61
CA VAL A 188 10.97 -10.49 -21.62
C VAL A 188 9.99 -9.35 -21.31
N PHE A 189 9.55 -9.23 -20.06
CA PHE A 189 8.53 -8.25 -19.68
C PHE A 189 8.96 -6.81 -20.00
N GLY A 190 10.11 -6.38 -19.51
CA GLY A 190 10.62 -5.02 -19.77
C GLY A 190 11.00 -4.77 -21.23
N ARG A 191 11.27 -5.83 -22.02
CA ARG A 191 11.52 -5.72 -23.45
C ARG A 191 10.21 -5.58 -24.23
N PHE A 192 9.18 -6.34 -23.85
CA PHE A 192 7.85 -6.31 -24.48
C PHE A 192 7.09 -5.03 -24.12
N VAL A 193 7.19 -4.55 -22.87
CA VAL A 193 6.67 -3.27 -22.39
C VAL A 193 7.83 -2.36 -22.01
N PRO A 194 8.39 -1.55 -22.93
CA PRO A 194 9.61 -0.77 -22.68
C PRO A 194 9.47 0.24 -21.53
N ASP A 195 8.26 0.77 -21.31
CA ASP A 195 8.02 1.67 -20.17
C ASP A 195 8.16 0.95 -18.83
N PHE A 196 7.72 -0.32 -18.72
CA PHE A 196 7.99 -1.17 -17.58
C PHE A 196 9.49 -1.48 -17.43
N GLY A 197 10.19 -1.69 -18.55
CA GLY A 197 11.64 -1.90 -18.55
C GLY A 197 12.44 -0.75 -17.91
N ARG A 198 11.91 0.47 -17.91
CA ARG A 198 12.55 1.63 -17.29
C ARG A 198 12.47 1.60 -15.77
N VAL A 199 11.42 1.01 -15.21
CA VAL A 199 11.20 0.92 -13.76
C VAL A 199 11.74 -0.38 -13.15
N VAL A 200 12.28 -1.28 -13.97
CA VAL A 200 12.94 -2.52 -13.50
C VAL A 200 14.10 -2.17 -12.57
N ALA A 201 14.15 -2.82 -11.43
CA ALA A 201 15.13 -2.64 -10.38
C ALA A 201 15.20 -1.20 -9.82
N GLN A 202 14.22 -0.35 -10.11
CA GLN A 202 14.17 1.01 -9.59
C GLN A 202 13.66 1.01 -8.17
N MET A 203 14.48 1.49 -7.25
CA MET A 203 14.13 1.68 -5.86
C MET A 203 13.60 3.10 -5.64
N GLN A 204 12.65 3.24 -4.75
CA GLN A 204 12.29 4.53 -4.13
C GLN A 204 13.00 4.62 -2.78
N TYR A 205 13.80 5.67 -2.61
CA TYR A 205 14.51 5.90 -1.34
C TYR A 205 13.63 6.69 -0.39
N ASP A 206 12.70 6.00 0.25
CA ASP A 206 11.80 6.54 1.27
C ASP A 206 11.58 5.57 2.44
N MET A 207 10.80 6.00 3.44
CA MET A 207 10.54 5.22 4.65
C MET A 207 9.59 4.03 4.46
N TYR A 208 8.83 3.97 3.36
CA TYR A 208 7.69 3.07 3.23
C TYR A 208 7.94 1.93 2.25
N HIS A 209 8.54 2.21 1.08
CA HIS A 209 8.70 1.22 0.01
C HIS A 209 9.80 0.20 0.32
N VAL A 210 9.42 -1.07 0.39
CA VAL A 210 10.33 -2.19 0.64
C VAL A 210 10.83 -2.80 -0.67
N TYR A 211 10.02 -2.72 -1.72
CA TYR A 211 10.26 -3.36 -3.02
C TYR A 211 10.70 -2.33 -4.08
N THR A 212 11.35 -2.82 -5.13
CA THR A 212 11.55 -2.05 -6.36
C THR A 212 10.23 -1.87 -7.10
N VAL A 213 10.12 -0.84 -7.95
CA VAL A 213 8.84 -0.49 -8.62
C VAL A 213 8.30 -1.65 -9.47
N ASP A 214 9.17 -2.41 -10.14
CA ASP A 214 8.78 -3.59 -10.91
C ASP A 214 8.22 -4.71 -10.02
N GLU A 215 8.88 -5.04 -8.91
CA GLU A 215 8.40 -6.05 -7.96
C GLU A 215 7.12 -5.59 -7.25
N HIS A 216 7.02 -4.31 -6.88
CA HIS A 216 5.80 -3.71 -6.35
C HIS A 216 4.63 -3.88 -7.33
N THR A 217 4.83 -3.54 -8.60
CA THR A 217 3.79 -3.67 -9.64
C THR A 217 3.35 -5.11 -9.84
N ILE A 218 4.30 -6.06 -9.93
CA ILE A 218 3.98 -7.49 -10.07
C ILE A 218 3.22 -8.00 -8.84
N PHE A 219 3.63 -7.56 -7.66
CA PHE A 219 2.98 -7.93 -6.40
C PHE A 219 1.57 -7.33 -6.30
N ALA A 220 1.38 -6.07 -6.73
CA ALA A 220 0.05 -5.43 -6.79
C ALA A 220 -0.91 -6.21 -7.70
N LEU A 221 -0.47 -6.66 -8.87
CA LEU A 221 -1.26 -7.54 -9.75
C LEU A 221 -1.62 -8.86 -9.06
N GLY A 222 -0.70 -9.45 -8.31
CA GLY A 222 -0.96 -10.62 -7.48
C GLY A 222 -1.98 -10.35 -6.37
N ILE A 223 -1.97 -9.15 -5.77
CA ILE A 223 -2.97 -8.76 -4.76
C ILE A 223 -4.35 -8.59 -5.39
N VAL A 224 -4.46 -7.94 -6.56
CA VAL A 224 -5.75 -7.85 -7.29
C VAL A 224 -6.33 -9.25 -7.51
N HIS A 225 -5.51 -10.20 -7.97
CA HIS A 225 -5.94 -11.59 -8.12
C HIS A 225 -6.40 -12.22 -6.79
N ARG A 226 -5.67 -12.00 -5.69
CA ARG A 226 -6.07 -12.52 -4.36
C ARG A 226 -7.35 -11.87 -3.81
N ILE A 227 -7.60 -10.60 -4.13
CA ILE A 227 -8.88 -9.93 -3.83
C ILE A 227 -10.00 -10.61 -4.62
N GLU A 228 -9.81 -10.79 -5.92
CA GLU A 228 -10.79 -11.39 -6.83
C GLU A 228 -11.09 -12.87 -6.49
N SER A 229 -10.08 -13.65 -6.13
CA SER A 229 -10.25 -15.05 -5.72
C SER A 229 -10.83 -15.22 -4.31
N GLY A 230 -11.09 -14.13 -3.58
CA GLY A 230 -11.59 -14.15 -2.21
C GLY A 230 -10.55 -14.48 -1.14
N ALA A 231 -9.28 -14.70 -1.53
CA ALA A 231 -8.20 -15.02 -0.57
C ALA A 231 -7.90 -13.88 0.43
N LEU A 232 -8.41 -12.68 0.16
CA LEU A 232 -8.27 -11.51 1.04
C LEU A 232 -9.60 -11.03 1.64
N LYS A 233 -10.64 -11.86 1.61
CA LYS A 233 -11.99 -11.50 2.11
C LYS A 233 -11.99 -11.02 3.56
N ASP A 234 -11.20 -11.65 4.43
CA ASP A 234 -11.14 -11.29 5.86
C ASP A 234 -10.36 -10.00 6.11
N VAL A 235 -9.48 -9.61 5.19
CA VAL A 235 -8.55 -8.46 5.36
C VAL A 235 -9.01 -7.24 4.58
N ALA A 236 -9.70 -7.45 3.46
CA ALA A 236 -10.21 -6.40 2.58
C ALA A 236 -11.63 -6.79 2.07
N PRO A 237 -12.62 -6.93 2.97
CA PRO A 237 -13.93 -7.48 2.64
C PRO A 237 -14.65 -6.67 1.55
N VAL A 238 -14.65 -5.33 1.66
CA VAL A 238 -15.33 -4.46 0.69
C VAL A 238 -14.69 -4.58 -0.70
N ALA A 239 -13.36 -4.56 -0.80
CA ALA A 239 -12.68 -4.73 -2.09
C ALA A 239 -12.98 -6.11 -2.70
N SER A 240 -13.02 -7.17 -1.87
CA SER A 240 -13.33 -8.55 -2.32
C SER A 240 -14.78 -8.73 -2.78
N GLU A 241 -15.72 -7.94 -2.25
CA GLU A 241 -17.09 -7.90 -2.76
C GLU A 241 -17.21 -7.07 -4.03
N VAL A 242 -16.59 -5.89 -4.02
CA VAL A 242 -16.73 -4.89 -5.07
C VAL A 242 -16.04 -5.30 -6.37
N VAL A 243 -14.95 -6.06 -6.30
CA VAL A 243 -14.21 -6.51 -7.49
C VAL A 243 -15.06 -7.32 -8.47
N HIS A 244 -16.08 -8.02 -7.97
CA HIS A 244 -17.02 -8.78 -8.81
C HIS A 244 -18.13 -7.92 -9.46
N LYS A 245 -18.20 -6.64 -9.08
CA LYS A 245 -19.17 -5.66 -9.62
C LYS A 245 -18.53 -4.72 -10.64
N VAL A 246 -17.24 -4.86 -10.95
CA VAL A 246 -16.56 -4.07 -11.98
C VAL A 246 -16.95 -4.56 -13.37
N LEU A 247 -17.13 -3.64 -14.30
CA LEU A 247 -17.57 -3.94 -15.67
C LEU A 247 -16.47 -4.60 -16.51
N SER A 248 -15.21 -4.20 -16.30
CA SER A 248 -14.09 -4.74 -17.07
C SER A 248 -12.91 -5.12 -16.17
N ARG A 249 -12.68 -6.44 -16.04
CA ARG A 249 -11.49 -6.97 -15.35
C ARG A 249 -10.20 -6.48 -15.97
N ARG A 250 -10.12 -6.45 -17.31
CA ARG A 250 -8.89 -6.06 -18.01
C ARG A 250 -8.52 -4.60 -17.73
N VAL A 251 -9.50 -3.71 -17.56
CA VAL A 251 -9.26 -2.32 -17.15
C VAL A 251 -8.54 -2.27 -15.80
N LEU A 252 -9.02 -3.02 -14.80
CA LEU A 252 -8.43 -3.07 -13.47
C LEU A 252 -6.97 -3.56 -13.50
N TYR A 253 -6.72 -4.68 -14.20
CA TYR A 253 -5.38 -5.27 -14.27
C TYR A 253 -4.41 -4.38 -15.05
N VAL A 254 -4.85 -3.78 -16.17
CA VAL A 254 -4.01 -2.85 -16.95
C VAL A 254 -3.74 -1.56 -16.16
N ALA A 255 -4.74 -1.00 -15.46
CA ALA A 255 -4.53 0.14 -14.58
C ALA A 255 -3.52 -0.17 -13.46
N THR A 256 -3.62 -1.36 -12.85
CA THR A 256 -2.67 -1.83 -11.84
C THR A 256 -1.25 -1.98 -12.41
N LEU A 257 -1.11 -2.48 -13.66
CA LEU A 257 0.20 -2.53 -14.33
C LEU A 257 0.79 -1.13 -14.54
N LEU A 258 -0.05 -0.14 -14.86
CA LEU A 258 0.40 1.17 -15.35
C LEU A 258 0.44 2.26 -14.26
N HIS A 259 -0.12 2.05 -13.06
CA HIS A 259 -0.26 3.11 -12.05
C HIS A 259 1.07 3.81 -11.72
N ASP A 260 2.16 3.05 -11.63
CA ASP A 260 3.50 3.50 -11.30
C ASP A 260 4.51 3.47 -12.47
N ILE A 261 4.03 3.25 -13.68
CA ILE A 261 4.86 3.01 -14.89
C ILE A 261 5.81 4.17 -15.24
N ALA A 262 5.52 5.36 -14.77
CA ALA A 262 6.31 6.56 -15.05
C ALA A 262 7.16 7.03 -13.87
N LYS A 263 7.25 6.26 -12.78
CA LYS A 263 8.13 6.58 -11.63
C LYS A 263 9.59 6.72 -12.07
N GLY A 264 10.33 7.62 -11.40
CA GLY A 264 11.72 7.93 -11.73
C GLY A 264 11.93 8.76 -13.00
N ARG A 265 10.87 9.28 -13.60
CA ARG A 265 10.92 10.29 -14.66
C ARG A 265 10.78 11.68 -14.08
N ARG A 266 11.33 12.69 -14.77
CA ARG A 266 11.15 14.08 -14.37
C ARG A 266 9.69 14.51 -14.52
N GLY A 267 9.09 15.02 -13.45
CA GLY A 267 7.69 15.47 -13.38
C GLY A 267 6.81 14.53 -12.57
N ASP A 268 5.52 14.82 -12.53
CA ASP A 268 4.52 14.01 -11.83
C ASP A 268 4.33 12.67 -12.57
N HIS A 269 4.60 11.57 -11.88
CA HIS A 269 4.52 10.22 -12.45
C HIS A 269 3.08 9.83 -12.83
N SER A 270 2.07 10.36 -12.15
CA SER A 270 0.66 10.08 -12.45
C SER A 270 0.25 10.74 -13.77
N VAL A 271 0.66 12.02 -14.00
CA VAL A 271 0.42 12.72 -15.27
C VAL A 271 1.16 12.05 -16.44
N LEU A 272 2.41 11.65 -16.19
CA LEU A 272 3.20 10.97 -17.21
C LEU A 272 2.69 9.56 -17.47
N GLY A 273 2.19 8.89 -16.43
CA GLY A 273 1.58 7.56 -16.50
C GLY A 273 0.30 7.56 -17.33
N GLU A 274 -0.57 8.55 -17.15
CA GLU A 274 -1.77 8.79 -17.97
C GLU A 274 -1.44 8.81 -19.47
N ARG A 275 -0.41 9.59 -19.87
CA ARG A 275 0.05 9.64 -21.27
C ARG A 275 0.57 8.29 -21.77
N VAL A 276 1.22 7.52 -20.90
CA VAL A 276 1.67 6.15 -21.23
C VAL A 276 0.46 5.25 -21.42
N ALA A 277 -0.58 5.36 -20.59
CA ALA A 277 -1.81 4.58 -20.68
C ALA A 277 -2.51 4.82 -22.03
N HIS A 278 -2.74 6.09 -22.43
CA HIS A 278 -3.33 6.40 -23.74
C HIS A 278 -2.57 5.77 -24.92
N ARG A 279 -1.25 5.60 -24.81
CA ARG A 279 -0.44 4.98 -25.87
C ARG A 279 -0.46 3.46 -25.83
N LEU A 280 -0.44 2.86 -24.62
CA LEU A 280 -0.30 1.41 -24.47
C LEU A 280 -1.63 0.65 -24.50
N CYS A 281 -2.72 1.23 -23.99
CA CYS A 281 -4.01 0.56 -23.91
C CYS A 281 -4.57 0.12 -25.27
N PRO A 282 -4.54 0.95 -26.34
CA PRO A 282 -4.95 0.51 -27.68
C PRO A 282 -4.09 -0.67 -28.20
N ARG A 283 -2.80 -0.66 -27.88
CA ARG A 283 -1.90 -1.79 -28.23
C ARG A 283 -2.32 -3.09 -27.55
N PHE A 284 -2.80 -3.02 -26.32
CA PHE A 284 -3.33 -4.14 -25.55
C PHE A 284 -4.75 -4.56 -25.93
N GLY A 285 -5.34 -3.93 -26.95
CA GLY A 285 -6.68 -4.22 -27.44
C GLY A 285 -7.81 -3.65 -26.59
N LEU A 286 -7.53 -2.63 -25.76
CA LEU A 286 -8.58 -1.89 -25.06
C LEU A 286 -9.24 -0.90 -26.01
N ASP A 287 -10.55 -0.79 -25.89
CA ASP A 287 -11.33 0.21 -26.62
C ASP A 287 -11.12 1.65 -26.07
N PRO A 288 -11.63 2.69 -26.74
CA PRO A 288 -11.45 4.07 -26.30
C PRO A 288 -12.00 4.36 -24.89
N ALA A 289 -13.14 3.77 -24.50
CA ALA A 289 -13.75 3.99 -23.19
C ALA A 289 -12.95 3.30 -22.08
N GLU A 290 -12.48 2.09 -22.33
CA GLU A 290 -11.57 1.38 -21.43
C GLU A 290 -10.23 2.10 -21.31
N THR A 291 -9.68 2.61 -22.42
CA THR A 291 -8.44 3.39 -22.44
C THR A 291 -8.55 4.64 -21.57
N GLU A 292 -9.66 5.39 -21.71
CA GLU A 292 -9.93 6.57 -20.89
C GLU A 292 -10.06 6.21 -19.41
N THR A 293 -10.74 5.12 -19.08
CA THR A 293 -10.90 4.65 -17.69
C THR A 293 -9.56 4.25 -17.09
N VAL A 294 -8.69 3.53 -17.83
CA VAL A 294 -7.33 3.19 -17.37
C VAL A 294 -6.50 4.45 -17.20
N ALA A 295 -6.52 5.37 -18.15
CA ALA A 295 -5.77 6.62 -18.08
C ALA A 295 -6.18 7.45 -16.86
N TRP A 296 -7.49 7.56 -16.60
CA TRP A 296 -8.03 8.21 -15.42
C TRP A 296 -7.57 7.52 -14.13
N LEU A 297 -7.65 6.19 -14.04
CA LEU A 297 -7.19 5.43 -12.86
C LEU A 297 -5.70 5.65 -12.59
N VAL A 298 -4.86 5.62 -13.63
CA VAL A 298 -3.41 5.89 -13.50
C VAL A 298 -3.16 7.33 -13.05
N ARG A 299 -3.92 8.30 -13.58
CA ARG A 299 -3.81 9.71 -13.19
C ARG A 299 -4.18 9.93 -11.73
N TRP A 300 -5.20 9.24 -11.25
CA TRP A 300 -5.81 9.48 -9.95
C TRP A 300 -5.65 8.33 -8.96
N HIS A 301 -4.69 7.41 -9.17
CA HIS A 301 -4.51 6.23 -8.30
C HIS A 301 -4.24 6.58 -6.82
N LEU A 302 -3.67 7.76 -6.54
CA LEU A 302 -3.42 8.25 -5.17
C LEU A 302 -4.58 9.06 -4.59
N LEU A 303 -5.63 9.37 -5.37
CA LEU A 303 -6.72 10.24 -4.95
C LEU A 303 -7.42 9.69 -3.71
N MET A 304 -7.85 8.43 -3.75
CA MET A 304 -8.60 7.82 -2.64
C MET A 304 -7.78 7.73 -1.35
N SER A 305 -6.52 7.32 -1.44
CA SER A 305 -5.62 7.23 -0.28
C SER A 305 -5.30 8.61 0.31
N ASN A 306 -5.06 9.62 -0.54
CA ASN A 306 -4.82 10.98 -0.08
C ASN A 306 -6.06 11.57 0.60
N THR A 307 -7.25 11.36 0.04
CA THR A 307 -8.50 11.83 0.65
C THR A 307 -8.75 11.12 1.98
N ALA A 308 -8.73 9.77 1.99
CA ALA A 308 -9.06 9.00 3.19
C ALA A 308 -8.08 9.20 4.36
N PHE A 309 -6.79 9.46 4.08
CA PHE A 309 -5.76 9.50 5.14
C PHE A 309 -5.33 10.92 5.52
N LYS A 310 -5.71 11.94 4.74
CA LYS A 310 -5.30 13.33 4.97
C LYS A 310 -6.46 14.29 5.16
N ARG A 311 -7.70 13.83 5.00
CA ARG A 311 -8.91 14.64 5.14
C ARG A 311 -9.87 13.96 6.11
N ASP A 312 -10.75 14.74 6.72
CA ASP A 312 -11.86 14.17 7.50
C ASP A 312 -12.92 13.61 6.52
N VAL A 313 -13.05 12.29 6.51
CA VAL A 313 -14.07 11.60 5.69
C VAL A 313 -15.50 11.83 6.18
N ASN A 314 -15.67 12.43 7.37
CA ASN A 314 -16.99 12.84 7.87
C ASN A 314 -17.39 14.24 7.39
N ASP A 315 -16.45 15.06 6.92
CA ASP A 315 -16.77 16.37 6.37
C ASP A 315 -17.51 16.20 5.02
N PRO A 316 -18.75 16.74 4.91
CA PRO A 316 -19.55 16.66 3.68
C PRO A 316 -18.82 17.17 2.44
N ARG A 317 -18.03 18.22 2.58
CA ARG A 317 -17.26 18.80 1.49
C ARG A 317 -16.17 17.85 0.99
N THR A 318 -15.48 17.16 1.90
CA THR A 318 -14.47 16.16 1.53
C THR A 318 -15.07 15.07 0.63
N VAL A 319 -16.27 14.59 1.00
CA VAL A 319 -16.97 13.54 0.23
C VAL A 319 -17.48 14.08 -1.10
N ALA A 320 -18.04 15.31 -1.12
CA ALA A 320 -18.53 15.94 -2.34
C ALA A 320 -17.39 16.19 -3.35
N ASP A 321 -16.29 16.82 -2.93
CA ASP A 321 -15.12 17.08 -3.79
C ASP A 321 -14.53 15.77 -4.34
N PHE A 322 -14.50 14.72 -3.53
CA PHE A 322 -14.04 13.40 -3.97
C PHE A 322 -15.02 12.77 -4.97
N ALA A 323 -16.34 12.87 -4.75
CA ALA A 323 -17.36 12.37 -5.66
C ALA A 323 -17.32 13.09 -7.01
N ASP A 324 -17.14 14.41 -7.01
CA ASP A 324 -17.00 15.24 -8.21
C ASP A 324 -15.78 14.84 -9.06
N GLN A 325 -14.67 14.45 -8.41
CA GLN A 325 -13.49 13.98 -9.11
C GLN A 325 -13.66 12.55 -9.65
N VAL A 326 -14.32 11.67 -8.90
CA VAL A 326 -14.55 10.26 -9.29
C VAL A 326 -15.62 10.13 -10.38
N GLN A 327 -16.71 10.88 -10.30
CA GLN A 327 -17.79 11.03 -11.26
C GLN A 327 -18.68 9.80 -11.51
N SER A 328 -18.21 8.57 -11.24
CA SER A 328 -19.04 7.40 -11.52
C SER A 328 -18.82 6.26 -10.52
N PRO A 329 -19.88 5.46 -10.24
CA PRO A 329 -19.78 4.27 -9.41
C PRO A 329 -18.74 3.26 -9.91
N GLU A 330 -18.56 3.14 -11.22
CA GLU A 330 -17.57 2.22 -11.81
C GLU A 330 -16.12 2.66 -11.51
N ARG A 331 -15.81 3.95 -11.75
CA ARG A 331 -14.50 4.51 -11.39
C ARG A 331 -14.22 4.35 -9.89
N LEU A 332 -15.22 4.54 -9.04
CA LEU A 332 -15.09 4.37 -7.59
C LEU A 332 -14.75 2.93 -7.20
N ARG A 333 -15.42 1.94 -7.79
CA ARG A 333 -15.15 0.51 -7.56
C ARG A 333 -13.72 0.13 -7.96
N LEU A 334 -13.35 0.51 -9.19
CA LEU A 334 -12.01 0.25 -9.73
C LEU A 334 -10.91 0.92 -8.88
N LEU A 335 -11.14 2.19 -8.50
CA LEU A 335 -10.19 2.95 -7.69
C LEU A 335 -10.02 2.35 -6.28
N LEU A 336 -11.09 1.87 -5.65
CA LEU A 336 -11.01 1.19 -4.35
C LEU A 336 -10.12 -0.06 -4.43
N VAL A 337 -10.37 -0.92 -5.41
CA VAL A 337 -9.61 -2.17 -5.56
C VAL A 337 -8.14 -1.88 -5.87
N LEU A 338 -7.87 -0.94 -6.78
CA LEU A 338 -6.52 -0.48 -7.12
C LEU A 338 -5.80 0.09 -5.89
N THR A 339 -6.47 0.96 -5.11
CA THR A 339 -5.88 1.58 -3.90
C THR A 339 -5.54 0.53 -2.85
N VAL A 340 -6.42 -0.45 -2.61
CA VAL A 340 -6.15 -1.55 -1.68
C VAL A 340 -4.95 -2.39 -2.15
N ALA A 341 -4.88 -2.69 -3.44
CA ALA A 341 -3.80 -3.48 -4.02
C ALA A 341 -2.45 -2.73 -3.92
N ASP A 342 -2.43 -1.45 -4.27
CA ASP A 342 -1.26 -0.59 -4.20
C ASP A 342 -0.71 -0.49 -2.77
N ILE A 343 -1.53 -0.09 -1.79
CA ILE A 343 -1.10 0.05 -0.39
C ILE A 343 -0.54 -1.26 0.17
N ARG A 344 -1.17 -2.38 -0.14
CA ARG A 344 -0.71 -3.69 0.32
C ARG A 344 0.58 -4.14 -0.36
N ALA A 345 0.82 -3.70 -1.59
CA ALA A 345 2.04 -4.01 -2.34
C ALA A 345 3.26 -3.20 -1.86
N VAL A 346 3.08 -2.12 -1.12
CA VAL A 346 4.20 -1.33 -0.54
C VAL A 346 5.00 -2.15 0.48
N GLY A 347 4.30 -2.97 1.30
CA GLY A 347 4.94 -3.82 2.29
C GLY A 347 3.97 -4.40 3.32
N PRO A 348 4.37 -5.47 4.04
CA PRO A 348 3.46 -6.22 4.91
C PRO A 348 2.89 -5.42 6.08
N GLN A 349 3.57 -4.35 6.51
CA GLN A 349 3.16 -3.53 7.65
C GLN A 349 2.44 -2.23 7.25
N VAL A 350 2.24 -1.98 5.96
CA VAL A 350 1.64 -0.70 5.51
C VAL A 350 0.13 -0.73 5.60
N TRP A 351 -0.48 -1.89 5.37
CA TRP A 351 -1.92 -2.12 5.53
C TRP A 351 -2.27 -2.40 6.99
N ASN A 352 -3.34 -1.79 7.50
CA ASN A 352 -3.92 -2.08 8.82
C ASN A 352 -5.44 -1.86 8.80
N GLY A 353 -6.13 -2.27 9.89
CA GLY A 353 -7.57 -2.15 10.01
C GLY A 353 -8.07 -0.70 10.00
N TRP A 354 -7.31 0.25 10.55
CA TRP A 354 -7.64 1.68 10.51
C TRP A 354 -7.74 2.21 9.08
N LYS A 355 -6.73 1.93 8.25
CA LYS A 355 -6.76 2.33 6.83
C LYS A 355 -7.90 1.66 6.07
N ALA A 356 -8.15 0.38 6.35
CA ALA A 356 -9.28 -0.33 5.77
C ALA A 356 -10.63 0.32 6.11
N ALA A 357 -10.80 0.75 7.36
CA ALA A 357 -12.01 1.42 7.83
C ALA A 357 -12.22 2.78 7.15
N LEU A 358 -11.18 3.61 7.04
CA LEU A 358 -11.25 4.91 6.38
C LEU A 358 -11.60 4.80 4.89
N LEU A 359 -10.97 3.85 4.17
CA LEU A 359 -11.28 3.60 2.76
C LEU A 359 -12.72 3.09 2.59
N ARG A 360 -13.18 2.20 3.48
CA ARG A 360 -14.55 1.70 3.50
C ARG A 360 -15.55 2.82 3.71
N GLU A 361 -15.32 3.69 4.68
CA GLU A 361 -16.20 4.81 4.99
C GLU A 361 -16.28 5.79 3.82
N LEU A 362 -15.14 6.20 3.26
CA LEU A 362 -15.10 7.07 2.09
C LEU A 362 -15.84 6.43 0.89
N TYR A 363 -15.64 5.13 0.66
CA TYR A 363 -16.30 4.41 -0.42
C TYR A 363 -17.83 4.44 -0.31
N PHE A 364 -18.38 4.08 0.85
CA PHE A 364 -19.84 4.00 1.01
C PHE A 364 -20.50 5.38 0.97
N ARG A 365 -19.91 6.39 1.59
CA ARG A 365 -20.41 7.77 1.53
C ARG A 365 -20.42 8.30 0.09
N THR A 366 -19.31 8.11 -0.62
CA THR A 366 -19.22 8.55 -2.02
C THR A 366 -20.17 7.78 -2.92
N MET A 367 -20.35 6.47 -2.69
CA MET A 367 -21.29 5.66 -3.45
C MET A 367 -22.73 6.15 -3.29
N ALA A 368 -23.13 6.56 -2.11
CA ALA A 368 -24.45 7.12 -1.84
C ALA A 368 -24.66 8.45 -2.61
N VAL A 369 -23.66 9.34 -2.58
CA VAL A 369 -23.69 10.61 -3.33
C VAL A 369 -23.82 10.35 -4.85
N LEU A 370 -22.99 9.45 -5.39
CA LEU A 370 -23.03 9.09 -6.82
C LEU A 370 -24.34 8.38 -7.20
N GLY A 371 -25.03 7.77 -6.24
CA GLY A 371 -26.36 7.19 -6.38
C GLY A 371 -27.52 8.19 -6.33
N GLY A 372 -27.24 9.48 -6.11
CA GLY A 372 -28.25 10.54 -6.02
C GLY A 372 -28.79 10.79 -4.62
N ASP A 373 -28.25 10.13 -3.59
CA ASP A 373 -28.60 10.38 -2.17
C ASP A 373 -27.73 11.51 -1.61
N ALA A 374 -28.08 12.75 -1.95
CA ALA A 374 -27.40 13.93 -1.42
C ALA A 374 -27.51 14.05 0.11
N ALA A 375 -28.57 13.50 0.71
CA ALA A 375 -28.76 13.48 2.16
C ALA A 375 -27.73 12.59 2.87
N ALA A 376 -27.11 11.66 2.18
CA ALA A 376 -26.09 10.77 2.77
C ALA A 376 -24.81 11.49 3.23
N ILE A 377 -24.55 12.71 2.74
CA ILE A 377 -23.43 13.55 3.16
C ILE A 377 -23.85 14.66 4.12
N GLU A 378 -25.13 14.97 4.22
CA GLU A 378 -25.61 15.96 5.16
C GLU A 378 -25.51 15.43 6.59
N HIS A 379 -25.01 16.29 7.49
CA HIS A 379 -25.05 15.99 8.91
C HIS A 379 -26.51 15.92 9.39
N GLN A 380 -26.84 14.89 10.14
CA GLN A 380 -28.14 14.81 10.78
C GLN A 380 -28.36 16.08 11.63
N PRO A 381 -29.53 16.71 11.57
CA PRO A 381 -29.82 17.89 12.38
C PRO A 381 -29.58 17.61 13.87
N VAL A 382 -28.88 18.49 14.56
CA VAL A 382 -28.55 18.32 16.00
C VAL A 382 -29.80 17.99 16.84
N LYS A 383 -30.95 18.60 16.50
CA LYS A 383 -32.22 18.31 17.18
C LYS A 383 -32.65 16.84 17.06
N ALA A 384 -32.43 16.21 15.92
CA ALA A 384 -32.73 14.79 15.70
C ALA A 384 -31.76 13.89 16.48
N ILE A 385 -30.46 14.22 16.46
CA ILE A 385 -29.44 13.52 17.26
C ILE A 385 -29.77 13.57 18.76
N LEU A 386 -30.15 14.75 19.26
CA LEU A 386 -30.53 14.93 20.68
C LEU A 386 -31.79 14.14 21.04
N ALA A 387 -32.78 14.06 20.15
CA ALA A 387 -33.98 13.26 20.37
C ALA A 387 -33.64 11.75 20.47
N ASP A 388 -32.82 11.24 19.57
CA ASP A 388 -32.34 9.85 19.60
C ASP A 388 -31.48 9.57 20.84
N LEU A 389 -30.61 10.54 21.22
CA LEU A 389 -29.78 10.46 22.41
C LEU A 389 -30.59 10.42 23.68
N ARG A 390 -31.67 11.21 23.78
CA ARG A 390 -32.59 11.22 24.94
C ARG A 390 -33.17 9.83 25.18
N THR A 391 -33.52 9.11 24.13
CA THR A 391 -34.02 7.74 24.22
C THR A 391 -32.97 6.77 24.77
N ASN A 392 -31.69 6.99 24.44
CA ASN A 392 -30.56 6.18 24.90
C ASN A 392 -30.05 6.51 26.30
N LEU A 393 -30.51 7.63 26.89
CA LEU A 393 -30.14 8.13 28.22
C LEU A 393 -31.35 8.19 29.17
N SER A 394 -32.07 7.08 29.26
CA SER A 394 -33.27 6.99 30.13
C SER A 394 -32.99 7.25 31.62
N GLU A 395 -31.74 7.09 32.06
CA GLU A 395 -31.26 7.33 33.40
C GLU A 395 -30.90 8.80 33.67
N PHE A 396 -30.97 9.70 32.69
CA PHE A 396 -30.81 11.14 32.85
C PHE A 396 -32.18 11.78 33.12
N ASP A 397 -32.30 12.62 34.13
CA ASP A 397 -33.46 13.48 34.25
C ASP A 397 -33.42 14.66 33.25
N ASP A 398 -34.48 15.45 33.20
CA ASP A 398 -34.59 16.52 32.21
C ASP A 398 -33.57 17.64 32.46
N ALA A 399 -33.18 17.88 33.72
CA ALA A 399 -32.16 18.86 34.07
C ALA A 399 -30.76 18.40 33.69
N ASP A 400 -30.39 17.14 33.99
CA ASP A 400 -29.14 16.53 33.57
C ASP A 400 -28.99 16.56 32.01
N PHE A 401 -30.09 16.26 31.29
CA PHE A 401 -30.07 16.23 29.82
C PHE A 401 -29.99 17.65 29.22
N ALA A 402 -30.71 18.62 29.76
CA ALA A 402 -30.64 20.01 29.32
C ALA A 402 -29.23 20.60 29.54
N ALA A 403 -28.65 20.37 30.72
CA ALA A 403 -27.27 20.78 31.02
C ALA A 403 -26.25 20.15 30.07
N LEU A 404 -26.43 18.87 29.68
CA LEU A 404 -25.59 18.21 28.69
C LEU A 404 -25.74 18.85 27.29
N ALA A 405 -26.99 19.16 26.90
CA ALA A 405 -27.26 19.74 25.58
C ALA A 405 -26.67 21.15 25.45
N ASP A 406 -26.75 21.96 26.50
CA ASP A 406 -26.21 23.32 26.54
C ASP A 406 -24.68 23.35 26.60
N ARG A 407 -24.07 22.32 27.19
CA ARG A 407 -22.61 22.20 27.35
C ARG A 407 -21.88 21.91 26.04
N CYS A 408 -22.48 21.14 25.14
CA CYS A 408 -21.83 20.62 23.95
C CYS A 408 -22.29 21.37 22.69
N GLY A 409 -21.33 21.78 21.86
CA GLY A 409 -21.61 22.48 20.60
C GLY A 409 -22.05 21.56 19.46
N PRO A 410 -22.61 22.15 18.37
CA PRO A 410 -23.08 21.38 17.20
C PRO A 410 -22.02 20.44 16.59
N ALA A 411 -20.77 20.88 16.50
CA ALA A 411 -19.66 20.09 15.96
C ALA A 411 -19.44 18.79 16.74
N TYR A 412 -19.60 18.81 18.07
CA TYR A 412 -19.50 17.62 18.89
C TYR A 412 -20.62 16.62 18.57
N TRP A 413 -21.87 17.09 18.54
CA TRP A 413 -23.03 16.24 18.28
C TRP A 413 -22.94 15.51 16.93
N GLN A 414 -22.44 16.20 15.90
CA GLN A 414 -22.32 15.68 14.55
C GLN A 414 -21.09 14.79 14.33
N SER A 415 -20.16 14.74 15.31
CA SER A 415 -18.90 14.01 15.18
C SER A 415 -19.00 12.53 15.56
N PHE A 416 -20.05 12.12 16.28
CA PHE A 416 -20.13 10.78 16.85
C PHE A 416 -21.51 10.15 16.67
N THR A 417 -21.54 8.80 16.70
CA THR A 417 -22.80 8.05 16.72
C THR A 417 -23.51 8.17 18.07
N VAL A 418 -24.84 8.05 18.08
CA VAL A 418 -25.66 8.17 19.30
C VAL A 418 -25.20 7.25 20.44
N PRO A 419 -24.84 5.96 20.22
CA PRO A 419 -24.29 5.11 21.27
C PRO A 419 -23.01 5.65 21.90
N LEU A 420 -22.12 6.28 21.10
CA LEU A 420 -20.87 6.84 21.59
C LEU A 420 -21.12 8.14 22.36
N LEU A 421 -22.02 9.00 21.86
CA LEU A 421 -22.49 10.19 22.58
C LEU A 421 -23.07 9.83 23.94
N ALA A 422 -23.87 8.77 24.03
CA ALA A 422 -24.42 8.28 25.28
C ALA A 422 -23.31 7.80 26.25
N ARG A 423 -22.28 7.16 25.75
CA ARG A 423 -21.11 6.74 26.55
C ARG A 423 -20.35 7.96 27.10
N HIS A 424 -20.09 8.96 26.27
CA HIS A 424 -19.46 10.21 26.70
C HIS A 424 -20.29 10.95 27.75
N ALA A 425 -21.60 11.03 27.54
CA ALA A 425 -22.52 11.64 28.52
C ALA A 425 -22.45 10.98 29.89
N ARG A 426 -22.42 9.64 29.94
CA ARG A 426 -22.28 8.90 31.20
C ARG A 426 -20.94 9.17 31.89
N LEU A 427 -19.84 9.21 31.10
CA LEU A 427 -18.52 9.54 31.65
C LEU A 427 -18.50 10.93 32.27
N MET A 428 -19.00 11.94 31.53
CA MET A 428 -19.08 13.32 32.01
C MET A 428 -19.90 13.42 33.29
N ARG A 429 -21.12 12.84 33.30
CA ARG A 429 -21.99 12.86 34.50
C ARG A 429 -21.36 12.17 35.71
N GLN A 430 -20.70 11.02 35.48
CA GLN A 430 -20.01 10.30 36.56
C GLN A 430 -18.86 11.15 37.14
N ALA A 431 -18.06 11.78 36.28
CA ALA A 431 -16.97 12.66 36.71
C ALA A 431 -17.46 13.88 37.47
N ASP A 432 -18.51 14.51 36.97
CA ASP A 432 -19.10 15.70 37.62
C ASP A 432 -19.67 15.38 39.01
N ARG A 433 -20.40 14.29 39.14
CA ARG A 433 -20.93 13.82 40.45
C ARG A 433 -19.82 13.43 41.43
N ALA A 434 -18.73 12.90 40.94
CA ALA A 434 -17.55 12.54 41.74
C ALA A 434 -16.61 13.73 41.97
N GLN A 435 -16.93 14.92 41.44
CA GLN A 435 -16.06 16.11 41.45
C GLN A 435 -14.62 15.78 40.95
N SER A 436 -14.52 14.91 39.99
CA SER A 436 -13.24 14.46 39.46
C SER A 436 -12.65 15.50 38.49
N HIS A 437 -11.36 15.83 38.68
CA HIS A 437 -10.64 16.72 37.78
C HIS A 437 -10.28 16.07 36.47
N LEU A 438 -10.22 14.70 36.43
CA LEU A 438 -9.84 13.92 35.29
C LEU A 438 -10.58 12.58 35.27
N ALA A 439 -11.32 12.31 34.21
CA ALA A 439 -11.93 11.01 33.95
C ALA A 439 -11.42 10.45 32.65
N ILE A 440 -11.14 9.14 32.62
CA ILE A 440 -10.60 8.43 31.45
C ILE A 440 -11.40 7.16 31.23
N ASP A 441 -11.98 7.04 30.04
CA ASP A 441 -12.64 5.83 29.57
C ASP A 441 -11.90 5.23 28.38
N THR A 442 -12.02 3.91 28.17
CA THR A 442 -11.39 3.22 27.05
C THR A 442 -12.35 2.21 26.44
N ARG A 443 -12.39 2.15 25.12
CA ARG A 443 -13.22 1.22 24.35
C ARG A 443 -12.44 0.63 23.19
N GLU A 444 -12.50 -0.69 23.01
CA GLU A 444 -12.01 -1.32 21.81
C GLU A 444 -12.99 -1.10 20.66
N ASP A 445 -12.51 -0.55 19.53
CA ASP A 445 -13.23 -0.48 18.27
C ASP A 445 -12.59 -1.46 17.30
N ARG A 446 -13.18 -2.65 17.19
CA ARG A 446 -12.67 -3.73 16.34
C ARG A 446 -12.84 -3.44 14.85
N GLU A 447 -13.87 -2.68 14.47
CA GLU A 447 -14.12 -2.34 13.07
C GLU A 447 -13.05 -1.39 12.53
N ARG A 448 -12.60 -0.44 13.36
CA ARG A 448 -11.54 0.51 13.04
C ARG A 448 -10.16 0.02 13.45
N ALA A 449 -10.08 -1.12 14.14
CA ALA A 449 -8.86 -1.68 14.71
C ALA A 449 -8.08 -0.67 15.58
N VAL A 450 -8.80 0.02 16.46
CA VAL A 450 -8.24 1.01 17.41
C VAL A 450 -8.80 0.79 18.80
N THR A 451 -8.10 1.34 19.79
CA THR A 451 -8.67 1.60 21.11
C THR A 451 -8.98 3.09 21.19
N GLU A 452 -10.25 3.43 21.44
CA GLU A 452 -10.64 4.79 21.76
C GLU A 452 -10.32 5.07 23.23
N VAL A 453 -9.69 6.21 23.49
CA VAL A 453 -9.41 6.74 24.81
C VAL A 453 -10.11 8.08 24.93
N THR A 454 -11.16 8.14 25.71
CA THR A 454 -11.89 9.37 26.01
C THR A 454 -11.35 9.98 27.30
N VAL A 455 -10.92 11.21 27.24
CA VAL A 455 -10.40 11.98 28.38
C VAL A 455 -11.30 13.19 28.62
N TYR A 456 -11.83 13.31 29.81
CA TYR A 456 -12.63 14.45 30.25
C TYR A 456 -11.93 15.14 31.44
N ALA A 457 -11.52 16.40 31.26
CA ALA A 457 -10.71 17.14 32.24
C ALA A 457 -10.98 18.63 32.19
N HIS A 458 -10.44 19.40 33.17
CA HIS A 458 -10.36 20.85 33.05
C HIS A 458 -9.41 21.23 31.91
N ASP A 459 -9.87 22.12 31.02
CA ASP A 459 -9.03 22.60 29.92
C ASP A 459 -7.99 23.60 30.42
N HIS A 460 -6.77 23.47 29.90
CA HIS A 460 -5.65 24.37 30.12
C HIS A 460 -4.62 24.29 29.01
N PRO A 461 -3.83 25.35 28.76
CA PRO A 461 -2.76 25.32 27.79
C PRO A 461 -1.80 24.15 28.02
N GLY A 462 -1.62 23.31 27.02
CA GLY A 462 -0.73 22.15 27.07
C GLY A 462 -1.39 20.81 27.45
N LEU A 463 -2.66 20.76 27.82
CA LEU A 463 -3.38 19.54 28.17
C LEU A 463 -3.26 18.47 27.07
N PHE A 464 -3.54 18.85 25.83
CA PHE A 464 -3.41 17.95 24.68
C PHE A 464 -1.99 17.37 24.56
N ALA A 465 -0.96 18.20 24.70
CA ALA A 465 0.43 17.77 24.61
C ALA A 465 0.80 16.80 25.75
N GLN A 466 0.29 17.03 26.97
CA GLN A 466 0.49 16.14 28.11
C GLN A 466 -0.16 14.77 27.87
N ILE A 467 -1.41 14.74 27.41
CA ILE A 467 -2.14 13.49 27.13
C ILE A 467 -1.47 12.72 25.98
N ALA A 468 -1.20 13.40 24.86
CA ALA A 468 -0.55 12.79 23.71
C ALA A 468 0.87 12.28 24.04
N GLY A 469 1.64 13.06 24.80
CA GLY A 469 2.96 12.69 25.30
C GLY A 469 2.93 11.47 26.20
N ALA A 470 1.96 11.40 27.13
CA ALA A 470 1.77 10.23 28.00
C ALA A 470 1.40 8.97 27.20
N MET A 471 0.55 9.10 26.19
CA MET A 471 0.21 8.00 25.28
C MET A 471 1.44 7.52 24.49
N ALA A 472 2.23 8.43 23.92
CA ALA A 472 3.46 8.12 23.21
C ALA A 472 4.47 7.45 24.13
N ALA A 473 4.70 7.98 25.35
CA ALA A 473 5.54 7.37 26.38
C ALA A 473 5.01 6.00 26.85
N GLY A 474 3.68 5.78 26.77
CA GLY A 474 3.02 4.50 27.04
C GLY A 474 3.12 3.48 25.87
N GLY A 475 3.62 3.92 24.71
CA GLY A 475 3.76 3.09 23.51
C GLY A 475 2.54 3.05 22.63
N ALA A 476 1.64 3.96 22.80
CA ALA A 476 0.52 4.14 21.91
C ALA A 476 0.95 4.94 20.67
N ASN A 477 0.47 4.49 19.53
CA ASN A 477 0.50 5.23 18.28
C ASN A 477 -0.89 5.89 18.12
N ILE A 478 -0.94 7.22 18.17
CA ILE A 478 -2.16 7.99 17.97
C ILE A 478 -2.41 8.07 16.47
N VAL A 479 -3.56 7.61 16.01
CA VAL A 479 -3.94 7.60 14.58
C VAL A 479 -5.00 8.65 14.27
N ASP A 480 -5.76 9.09 15.28
CA ASP A 480 -6.76 10.14 15.18
C ASP A 480 -6.98 10.78 16.57
N ALA A 481 -7.35 12.04 16.61
CA ALA A 481 -7.76 12.72 17.82
C ALA A 481 -8.84 13.78 17.50
N ARG A 482 -9.89 13.81 18.32
CA ARG A 482 -10.94 14.81 18.28
C ARG A 482 -11.02 15.53 19.60
N ILE A 483 -10.87 16.83 19.55
CA ILE A 483 -10.69 17.68 20.71
C ILE A 483 -11.85 18.68 20.78
N PHE A 484 -12.52 18.74 21.93
CA PHE A 484 -13.64 19.65 22.15
C PHE A 484 -13.46 20.39 23.46
N THR A 485 -13.45 21.72 23.41
CA THR A 485 -13.59 22.55 24.58
C THR A 485 -15.07 22.82 24.77
N LEU A 486 -15.59 22.41 25.90
CA LEU A 486 -17.01 22.55 26.26
C LEU A 486 -17.32 23.94 26.79
N ALA A 487 -18.62 24.33 26.80
CA ALA A 487 -19.05 25.65 27.23
C ALA A 487 -18.73 25.98 28.72
N ASP A 488 -18.53 24.94 29.54
CA ASP A 488 -18.13 25.07 30.95
C ASP A 488 -16.62 25.14 31.18
N GLY A 489 -15.81 25.23 30.09
CA GLY A 489 -14.36 25.30 30.17
C GLY A 489 -13.69 23.98 30.47
N ARG A 490 -14.37 22.85 30.27
CA ARG A 490 -13.76 21.51 30.29
C ARG A 490 -13.40 21.05 28.90
N ALA A 491 -12.38 20.19 28.80
CA ALA A 491 -12.00 19.49 27.58
C ALA A 491 -12.59 18.08 27.56
N LEU A 492 -13.09 17.69 26.40
CA LEU A 492 -13.45 16.31 26.07
C LEU A 492 -12.66 15.88 24.87
N ASP A 493 -11.61 15.10 25.11
CA ASP A 493 -10.65 14.68 24.09
C ASP A 493 -10.81 13.19 23.81
N ILE A 494 -10.99 12.83 22.56
CA ILE A 494 -11.15 11.45 22.11
C ILE A 494 -9.98 11.08 21.21
N PHE A 495 -9.16 10.13 21.65
CA PHE A 495 -8.00 9.63 20.90
C PHE A 495 -8.27 8.23 20.40
N SER A 496 -7.98 7.98 19.11
CA SER A 496 -7.91 6.64 18.54
C SER A 496 -6.46 6.19 18.54
N ILE A 497 -6.15 5.13 19.28
CA ILE A 497 -4.79 4.66 19.46
C ILE A 497 -4.60 3.21 19.02
N GLN A 498 -3.39 2.89 18.61
CA GLN A 498 -2.92 1.54 18.29
C GLN A 498 -1.65 1.21 19.06
N ASN A 499 -1.38 -0.08 19.26
CA ASN A 499 -0.11 -0.58 19.79
C ASN A 499 0.99 -0.57 18.73
N SER A 500 2.21 -1.06 19.07
CA SER A 500 3.34 -1.19 18.14
C SER A 500 3.06 -2.06 16.91
N ASP A 501 2.14 -3.01 17.04
CA ASP A 501 1.74 -3.93 15.98
C ASP A 501 0.58 -3.39 15.13
N ARG A 502 0.19 -2.12 15.37
CA ARG A 502 -0.93 -1.43 14.71
C ARG A 502 -2.28 -2.12 14.93
N GLN A 503 -2.45 -2.71 16.11
CA GLN A 503 -3.67 -3.34 16.58
C GLN A 503 -4.23 -2.60 17.80
N PRO A 504 -5.50 -2.78 18.15
CA PRO A 504 -6.05 -2.29 19.40
C PRO A 504 -5.24 -2.80 20.60
N PHE A 505 -5.29 -2.06 21.69
CA PHE A 505 -4.79 -2.54 22.98
C PHE A 505 -5.79 -3.56 23.55
N ALA A 506 -5.47 -4.84 23.46
CA ALA A 506 -6.32 -5.93 23.96
C ALA A 506 -6.04 -6.32 25.43
N ASN A 507 -5.00 -5.74 26.07
CA ASN A 507 -4.57 -6.13 27.40
C ASN A 507 -4.97 -5.07 28.43
N ASP A 508 -5.89 -5.41 29.32
CA ASP A 508 -6.39 -4.52 30.37
C ASP A 508 -5.31 -3.98 31.29
N ARG A 509 -4.24 -4.74 31.57
CA ARG A 509 -3.12 -4.27 32.39
C ARG A 509 -2.34 -3.16 31.70
N VAL A 510 -2.16 -3.27 30.39
CA VAL A 510 -1.47 -2.23 29.59
C VAL A 510 -2.34 -0.98 29.52
N LEU A 511 -3.65 -1.12 29.32
CA LEU A 511 -4.59 -0.01 29.35
C LEU A 511 -4.65 0.67 30.73
N ALA A 512 -4.65 -0.11 31.82
CA ALA A 512 -4.59 0.43 33.17
C ALA A 512 -3.29 1.23 33.40
N ALA A 513 -2.14 0.70 32.98
CA ALA A 513 -0.87 1.41 33.06
C ALA A 513 -0.86 2.69 32.22
N LEU A 514 -1.48 2.68 31.03
CA LEU A 514 -1.62 3.87 30.19
C LEU A 514 -2.48 4.93 30.89
N LYS A 515 -3.62 4.55 31.49
CA LYS A 515 -4.48 5.46 32.26
C LYS A 515 -3.73 6.09 33.44
N VAL A 516 -2.90 5.31 34.15
CA VAL A 516 -2.06 5.84 35.23
C VAL A 516 -1.07 6.87 34.70
N LYS A 517 -0.40 6.55 33.58
CA LYS A 517 0.57 7.47 32.97
C LYS A 517 -0.07 8.78 32.50
N ILE A 518 -1.29 8.72 31.92
CA ILE A 518 -2.02 9.92 31.55
C ILE A 518 -2.35 10.76 32.81
N ARG A 519 -2.80 10.15 33.91
CA ARG A 519 -3.06 10.86 35.19
C ARG A 519 -1.81 11.55 35.72
N GLN A 520 -0.67 10.83 35.73
CA GLN A 520 0.60 11.40 36.18
C GLN A 520 1.07 12.57 35.29
N ALA A 521 0.88 12.47 33.98
CA ALA A 521 1.26 13.54 33.06
C ALA A 521 0.40 14.79 33.25
N VAL A 522 -0.91 14.63 33.38
CA VAL A 522 -1.84 15.76 33.63
C VAL A 522 -1.62 16.38 35.01
N ALA A 523 -1.22 15.58 36.01
CA ALA A 523 -0.84 16.07 37.33
C ALA A 523 0.54 16.75 37.37
N GLY A 524 1.35 16.60 36.31
CA GLY A 524 2.74 17.09 36.29
C GLY A 524 3.74 16.22 37.04
N ASP A 525 3.37 15.00 37.40
CA ASP A 525 4.17 14.08 38.23
C ASP A 525 5.26 13.32 37.43
N ILE A 526 5.30 13.44 36.09
CA ILE A 526 6.28 12.77 35.24
C ILE A 526 6.95 13.74 34.26
N ASP A 527 8.24 13.52 34.01
CA ASP A 527 8.98 14.17 32.94
C ASP A 527 8.68 13.43 31.61
N LEU A 528 7.80 14.05 30.79
CA LEU A 528 7.41 13.50 29.51
C LEU A 528 8.55 13.51 28.50
N ASP A 529 9.38 14.54 28.47
CA ASP A 529 10.47 14.67 27.51
C ASP A 529 11.50 13.55 27.73
N GLN A 530 11.85 13.27 28.99
CA GLN A 530 12.72 12.16 29.35
C GLN A 530 12.08 10.82 28.99
N SER A 531 10.80 10.63 29.27
CA SER A 531 10.06 9.39 29.03
C SER A 531 9.94 9.09 27.53
N ILE A 532 9.70 10.11 26.70
CA ILE A 532 9.64 10.00 25.23
C ILE A 532 11.04 9.75 24.66
N ALA A 533 12.07 10.49 25.14
CA ALA A 533 13.45 10.33 24.67
C ALA A 533 13.98 8.91 24.93
N ALA A 534 13.70 8.34 26.11
CA ALA A 534 14.07 6.97 26.45
C ALA A 534 13.46 5.95 25.46
N ARG A 535 12.24 6.22 24.97
CA ARG A 535 11.56 5.37 24.00
C ARG A 535 12.00 5.64 22.56
N ALA A 536 12.30 6.88 22.20
CA ALA A 536 12.81 7.27 20.89
C ALA A 536 14.13 6.59 20.53
N GLY A 537 14.92 6.16 21.53
CA GLY A 537 16.12 5.33 21.33
C GLY A 537 15.87 4.00 20.61
N LEU A 538 14.62 3.52 20.59
CA LEU A 538 14.17 2.29 19.93
C LEU A 538 13.74 2.51 18.46
N THR A 539 13.86 3.73 17.91
CA THR A 539 13.51 3.99 16.52
C THR A 539 14.34 3.14 15.56
N SER A 540 13.68 2.62 14.50
CA SER A 540 14.34 1.76 13.52
C SER A 540 15.49 2.50 12.82
N ARG A 541 16.57 1.78 12.45
CA ARG A 541 17.69 2.34 11.67
C ARG A 541 17.21 3.03 10.40
N ARG A 542 16.17 2.49 9.76
CA ARG A 542 15.56 3.08 8.57
C ARG A 542 14.96 4.46 8.87
N ALA A 543 14.21 4.62 9.95
CA ALA A 543 13.66 5.90 10.35
C ALA A 543 14.75 6.95 10.66
N LYS A 544 15.91 6.53 11.19
CA LYS A 544 17.06 7.42 11.49
C LYS A 544 17.75 7.94 10.23
N ALA A 545 17.67 7.22 9.11
CA ALA A 545 18.31 7.58 7.84
C ALA A 545 17.63 8.77 7.14
N PHE A 546 16.35 9.04 7.45
CA PHE A 546 15.61 10.10 6.78
C PHE A 546 15.51 11.36 7.64
N ARG A 547 15.83 12.52 7.04
CA ARG A 547 15.54 13.84 7.60
C ARG A 547 14.36 14.42 6.83
N VAL A 548 13.23 14.57 7.51
CA VAL A 548 12.03 15.21 6.97
C VAL A 548 11.99 16.64 7.53
N PRO A 549 12.23 17.67 6.71
CA PRO A 549 12.10 19.05 7.19
C PRO A 549 10.63 19.31 7.57
N PRO A 550 10.39 19.97 8.70
CA PRO A 550 9.04 20.35 9.08
C PRO A 550 8.42 21.25 8.01
N ARG A 551 7.21 20.91 7.59
CA ARG A 551 6.41 21.72 6.66
C ARG A 551 5.00 21.82 7.18
N VAL A 552 4.48 23.05 7.22
CA VAL A 552 3.09 23.32 7.60
C VAL A 552 2.37 23.90 6.39
N LEU A 553 1.25 23.33 6.04
CA LEU A 553 0.32 23.83 5.02
C LEU A 553 -1.00 24.17 5.71
N ILE A 554 -1.56 25.33 5.40
CA ILE A 554 -2.84 25.79 5.94
C ILE A 554 -3.80 25.94 4.78
N ASP A 555 -4.95 25.27 4.84
CA ASP A 555 -5.98 25.29 3.82
C ASP A 555 -7.33 25.67 4.49
N ASN A 556 -7.81 26.88 4.17
CA ASN A 556 -9.08 27.40 4.67
C ASN A 556 -10.27 27.03 3.76
N GLN A 557 -10.01 26.33 2.66
CA GLN A 557 -11.04 25.99 1.68
C GLN A 557 -11.37 24.48 1.67
N ALA A 558 -10.58 23.67 2.35
CA ALA A 558 -10.73 22.22 2.36
C ALA A 558 -11.90 21.70 3.20
N SER A 559 -12.48 22.54 4.06
CA SER A 559 -13.68 22.24 4.87
C SER A 559 -14.62 23.45 4.89
N VAL A 560 -15.93 23.19 5.08
CA VAL A 560 -16.94 24.26 5.24
C VAL A 560 -16.95 24.89 6.63
N SER A 561 -16.40 24.21 7.63
CA SER A 561 -16.49 24.59 9.04
C SER A 561 -15.15 24.69 9.75
N HIS A 562 -14.05 24.21 9.17
CA HIS A 562 -12.74 24.12 9.81
C HIS A 562 -11.60 24.56 8.89
N THR A 563 -10.54 25.11 9.46
CA THR A 563 -9.24 25.26 8.80
C THR A 563 -8.51 23.93 8.85
N VAL A 564 -8.04 23.44 7.70
CA VAL A 564 -7.20 22.24 7.65
C VAL A 564 -5.74 22.65 7.74
N ILE A 565 -5.02 22.09 8.70
CA ILE A 565 -3.58 22.28 8.87
C ILE A 565 -2.90 20.94 8.63
N GLU A 566 -2.10 20.84 7.57
CA GLU A 566 -1.28 19.67 7.31
C GLU A 566 0.15 19.92 7.81
N ILE A 567 0.59 19.11 8.77
CA ILE A 567 1.94 19.20 9.35
C ILE A 567 2.70 17.95 8.89
N ASN A 568 3.74 18.19 8.10
CA ASN A 568 4.69 17.16 7.71
C ASN A 568 5.96 17.33 8.54
N GLY A 569 6.38 16.29 9.22
CA GLY A 569 7.57 16.29 10.07
C GLY A 569 7.94 14.88 10.50
N LYS A 570 9.03 14.78 11.29
CA LYS A 570 9.51 13.52 11.84
C LYS A 570 9.61 13.65 13.36
#